data_f32a602978fbdb0fc1f1b53646860f79
#
_entry.id   f32a602978fbdb0fc1f1b53646860f79
#
_cell.length_a   1.000
_cell.length_b   1.000
_cell.length_c   1.000
_cell.angle_alpha   90.00
_cell.angle_beta   90.00
_cell.angle_gamma   90.00
#
_symmetry.space_group_name_H-M   'P 1'
#
loop_
_entity.id
_entity.type
_entity.pdbx_description
1 polymer ?
#
loop_
_entity_poly.entity_id
_entity_poly.type
_entity_poly.pdbx_seq_one_letter_code
_entity_poly.pdbx_strand_id
1 'polypeptide(L)'
;MKRLIATISLAALGLQTAVAAEKVEADLLFAWKVLPLFKAQCLACHGEDPKKKLKGDFDMRNRAGLLKGGESEEPSIVPGKPLQSPLYLAVTREHEDDWESMPPKENDKLSTVQVAYIKDWIAGGAPWPDVKRIAELLKQKDPWAVEGGLRVKTSGGLSEDWTNRKYDPKNLWAYQSVKRPTAPMDSANAIDAFINVRIPNGLKPAPEADRLTLIRRATFDLNGLPPTPEEIESFVN
;
A
#
# COMPACT_ATOMS: atom_id res chain seq x y z
N MET A 1 9.46 15.03 -57.33
CA MET A 1 9.43 13.70 -56.67
C MET A 1 10.35 13.57 -55.45
N LYS A 2 11.46 14.29 -55.30
CA LYS A 2 12.39 14.13 -54.13
C LYS A 2 11.87 14.74 -52.80
N ARG A 3 10.91 15.72 -52.80
CA ARG A 3 10.40 16.31 -51.58
C ARG A 3 9.27 15.53 -50.85
N LEU A 4 8.55 14.65 -51.58
CA LEU A 4 7.49 13.82 -51.00
C LEU A 4 8.01 12.65 -50.17
N ILE A 5 9.21 12.12 -50.54
CA ILE A 5 9.81 10.96 -49.83
C ILE A 5 10.37 11.37 -48.45
N ALA A 6 10.86 12.62 -48.29
CA ALA A 6 11.41 13.09 -47.02
C ALA A 6 10.34 13.31 -45.94
N THR A 7 9.14 13.70 -46.32
CA THR A 7 8.03 13.92 -45.37
C THR A 7 7.43 12.63 -44.86
N ILE A 8 7.36 11.59 -45.69
CA ILE A 8 6.87 10.26 -45.26
C ILE A 8 7.87 9.58 -44.32
N SER A 9 9.17 9.73 -44.54
CA SER A 9 10.20 9.17 -43.64
C SER A 9 10.22 9.80 -42.24
N LEU A 10 9.97 11.11 -42.15
CA LEU A 10 9.91 11.80 -40.83
C LEU A 10 8.68 11.39 -40.04
N ALA A 11 7.52 11.24 -40.69
CA ALA A 11 6.29 10.80 -40.03
C ALA A 11 6.37 9.35 -39.54
N ALA A 12 7.01 8.44 -40.31
CA ALA A 12 7.22 7.07 -39.91
C ALA A 12 8.20 6.95 -38.72
N LEU A 13 9.23 7.78 -38.66
CA LEU A 13 10.19 7.81 -37.55
C LEU A 13 9.57 8.32 -36.26
N GLY A 14 8.73 9.34 -36.34
CA GLY A 14 7.98 9.89 -35.19
C GLY A 14 6.98 8.88 -34.60
N LEU A 15 6.32 8.10 -35.45
CA LEU A 15 5.37 7.08 -34.99
C LEU A 15 6.08 5.92 -34.29
N GLN A 16 7.24 5.49 -34.78
CA GLN A 16 8.03 4.41 -34.17
C GLN A 16 8.60 4.80 -32.80
N THR A 17 9.00 6.06 -32.62
CA THR A 17 9.51 6.53 -31.32
C THR A 17 8.40 6.64 -30.28
N ALA A 18 7.20 7.07 -30.67
CA ALA A 18 6.04 7.15 -29.78
C ALA A 18 5.61 5.75 -29.28
N VAL A 19 5.49 4.77 -30.18
CA VAL A 19 5.14 3.38 -29.81
C VAL A 19 6.21 2.73 -28.93
N ALA A 20 7.48 3.03 -29.16
CA ALA A 20 8.56 2.51 -28.33
C ALA A 20 8.55 3.12 -26.92
N ALA A 21 8.24 4.40 -26.77
CA ALA A 21 8.13 5.08 -25.49
C ALA A 21 6.94 4.55 -24.67
N GLU A 22 5.78 4.37 -25.28
CA GLU A 22 4.58 3.80 -24.66
C GLU A 22 4.82 2.35 -24.18
N LYS A 23 5.53 1.54 -24.94
CA LYS A 23 5.90 0.19 -24.54
C LYS A 23 6.86 0.16 -23.34
N VAL A 24 7.83 1.05 -23.28
CA VAL A 24 8.76 1.16 -22.14
C VAL A 24 8.00 1.56 -20.87
N GLU A 25 7.03 2.45 -20.97
CA GLU A 25 6.20 2.86 -19.84
C GLU A 25 5.31 1.71 -19.34
N ALA A 26 4.71 0.94 -20.22
CA ALA A 26 3.90 -0.23 -19.86
C ALA A 26 4.75 -1.37 -19.23
N ASP A 27 5.98 -1.58 -19.69
CA ASP A 27 6.94 -2.51 -19.06
C ASP A 27 7.30 -2.07 -17.62
N LEU A 28 7.56 -0.77 -17.42
CA LEU A 28 7.82 -0.18 -16.10
C LEU A 28 6.62 -0.35 -15.18
N LEU A 29 5.42 -0.04 -15.67
CA LEU A 29 4.18 -0.18 -14.92
C LEU A 29 3.96 -1.63 -14.50
N PHE A 30 4.20 -2.59 -15.39
CA PHE A 30 4.13 -4.00 -15.05
C PHE A 30 5.11 -4.37 -13.93
N ALA A 31 6.38 -4.01 -14.07
CA ALA A 31 7.42 -4.39 -13.12
C ALA A 31 7.19 -3.77 -11.72
N TRP A 32 6.80 -2.49 -11.65
CA TRP A 32 6.68 -1.76 -10.40
C TRP A 32 5.30 -1.88 -9.73
N LYS A 33 4.23 -2.06 -10.47
CA LYS A 33 2.85 -2.00 -9.95
C LYS A 33 2.06 -3.27 -10.20
N VAL A 34 1.96 -3.74 -11.44
CA VAL A 34 1.04 -4.84 -11.78
C VAL A 34 1.54 -6.18 -11.27
N LEU A 35 2.79 -6.53 -11.49
CA LEU A 35 3.34 -7.81 -11.03
C LEU A 35 3.34 -7.94 -9.49
N PRO A 36 3.76 -6.92 -8.71
CA PRO A 36 3.59 -6.95 -7.26
C PRO A 36 2.14 -7.07 -6.82
N LEU A 37 1.20 -6.40 -7.50
CA LEU A 37 -0.22 -6.48 -7.22
C LEU A 37 -0.76 -7.90 -7.47
N PHE A 38 -0.43 -8.52 -8.60
CA PHE A 38 -0.80 -9.90 -8.90
C PHE A 38 -0.29 -10.87 -7.83
N LYS A 39 0.97 -10.74 -7.43
CA LYS A 39 1.57 -11.56 -6.36
C LYS A 39 0.85 -11.39 -5.02
N ALA A 40 0.43 -10.19 -4.68
CA ALA A 40 -0.18 -9.90 -3.40
C ALA A 40 -1.67 -10.27 -3.32
N GLN A 41 -2.41 -10.16 -4.44
CA GLN A 41 -3.88 -10.22 -4.43
C GLN A 41 -4.48 -11.34 -5.28
N CYS A 42 -3.74 -11.89 -6.26
CA CYS A 42 -4.31 -12.81 -7.25
C CYS A 42 -3.70 -14.21 -7.20
N LEU A 43 -2.37 -14.31 -7.11
CA LEU A 43 -1.67 -15.58 -7.28
C LEU A 43 -1.96 -16.61 -6.20
N ALA A 44 -2.35 -16.20 -4.99
CA ALA A 44 -2.74 -17.12 -3.93
C ALA A 44 -3.83 -18.12 -4.35
N CYS A 45 -4.72 -17.69 -5.26
CA CYS A 45 -5.77 -18.52 -5.85
C CYS A 45 -5.46 -18.96 -7.28
N HIS A 46 -4.68 -18.17 -8.03
CA HIS A 46 -4.45 -18.33 -9.47
C HIS A 46 -3.00 -18.67 -9.83
N GLY A 47 -2.22 -19.31 -8.93
CA GLY A 47 -0.96 -19.89 -9.33
C GLY A 47 0.23 -19.79 -8.37
N GLU A 48 0.08 -19.34 -7.13
CA GLU A 48 1.21 -19.27 -6.18
C GLU A 48 1.78 -20.65 -5.84
N ASP A 49 0.89 -21.61 -5.56
CA ASP A 49 1.27 -22.96 -5.21
C ASP A 49 1.05 -23.92 -6.40
N PRO A 50 2.12 -24.47 -7.02
CA PRO A 50 1.99 -25.38 -8.16
C PRO A 50 1.30 -26.71 -7.81
N LYS A 51 1.15 -27.05 -6.54
CA LYS A 51 0.48 -28.27 -6.06
C LYS A 51 -1.02 -28.09 -5.86
N LYS A 52 -1.50 -26.86 -5.81
CA LYS A 52 -2.94 -26.57 -5.66
C LYS A 52 -3.62 -26.44 -7.00
N LYS A 53 -4.88 -26.92 -7.06
CA LYS A 53 -5.74 -26.66 -8.20
C LYS A 53 -5.98 -25.16 -8.31
N LEU A 54 -5.83 -24.61 -9.52
CA LEU A 54 -6.14 -23.23 -9.83
C LEU A 54 -7.64 -22.99 -9.70
N LYS A 55 -8.04 -21.93 -9.04
CA LYS A 55 -9.44 -21.53 -9.00
C LYS A 55 -9.86 -21.02 -10.38
N GLY A 56 -11.02 -21.47 -10.85
CA GLY A 56 -11.52 -21.16 -12.17
C GLY A 56 -10.63 -21.69 -13.31
N ASP A 57 -9.77 -22.70 -13.06
CA ASP A 57 -8.75 -23.21 -13.99
C ASP A 57 -7.91 -22.08 -14.65
N PHE A 58 -7.83 -20.93 -13.98
CA PHE A 58 -7.20 -19.71 -14.48
C PHE A 58 -5.76 -19.53 -13.95
N ASP A 59 -4.80 -19.54 -14.87
CA ASP A 59 -3.38 -19.41 -14.57
C ASP A 59 -2.88 -17.97 -14.80
N MET A 60 -2.57 -17.25 -13.72
CA MET A 60 -2.04 -15.89 -13.79
C MET A 60 -0.52 -15.80 -13.66
N ARG A 61 0.22 -16.91 -13.69
CA ARG A 61 1.69 -16.92 -13.53
C ARG A 61 2.44 -16.35 -14.72
N ASN A 62 1.82 -16.27 -15.87
CA ASN A 62 2.43 -15.79 -17.11
C ASN A 62 1.38 -15.22 -18.07
N ARG A 63 1.87 -14.50 -19.09
CA ARG A 63 1.02 -13.86 -20.09
C ARG A 63 0.19 -14.86 -20.91
N ALA A 64 0.74 -16.03 -21.18
CA ALA A 64 0.04 -17.04 -21.96
C ALA A 64 -1.20 -17.55 -21.24
N GLY A 65 -1.14 -17.75 -19.92
CA GLY A 65 -2.30 -18.09 -19.10
C GLY A 65 -3.39 -17.01 -19.10
N LEU A 66 -3.00 -15.73 -19.04
CA LEU A 66 -3.95 -14.63 -19.15
C LEU A 66 -4.64 -14.56 -20.53
N LEU A 67 -3.90 -14.83 -21.60
CA LEU A 67 -4.43 -14.86 -22.96
C LEU A 67 -5.28 -16.10 -23.24
N LYS A 68 -5.04 -17.19 -22.51
CA LYS A 68 -5.85 -18.42 -22.61
C LYS A 68 -7.19 -18.26 -21.88
N GLY A 69 -7.17 -17.59 -20.69
CA GLY A 69 -8.29 -17.56 -19.78
C GLY A 69 -8.43 -18.81 -18.89
N GLY A 70 -9.57 -18.96 -18.24
CA GLY A 70 -9.91 -20.07 -17.36
C GLY A 70 -11.14 -20.83 -17.80
N GLU A 71 -12.02 -21.23 -16.87
CA GLU A 71 -13.27 -21.98 -17.12
C GLU A 71 -14.25 -21.27 -18.07
N SER A 72 -14.14 -19.94 -18.22
CA SER A 72 -14.95 -19.19 -19.19
C SER A 72 -14.56 -19.46 -20.65
N GLU A 73 -13.41 -20.10 -20.89
CA GLU A 73 -12.82 -20.32 -22.23
C GLU A 73 -12.55 -19.02 -23.03
N GLU A 74 -12.70 -17.85 -22.38
CA GLU A 74 -12.40 -16.55 -22.97
C GLU A 74 -11.06 -16.00 -22.47
N PRO A 75 -10.31 -15.28 -23.34
CA PRO A 75 -9.11 -14.58 -22.90
C PRO A 75 -9.39 -13.61 -21.76
N SER A 76 -8.70 -13.72 -20.62
CA SER A 76 -8.93 -12.81 -19.49
C SER A 76 -8.41 -11.40 -19.74
N ILE A 77 -7.52 -11.23 -20.72
CA ILE A 77 -7.05 -9.93 -21.21
C ILE A 77 -7.12 -9.85 -22.73
N VAL A 78 -7.57 -8.68 -23.23
CA VAL A 78 -7.49 -8.30 -24.63
C VAL A 78 -6.49 -7.16 -24.73
N PRO A 79 -5.24 -7.38 -25.17
CA PRO A 79 -4.21 -6.35 -25.21
C PRO A 79 -4.67 -5.09 -25.94
N GLY A 80 -4.46 -3.92 -25.34
CA GLY A 80 -4.91 -2.63 -25.85
C GLY A 80 -6.39 -2.30 -25.57
N LYS A 81 -7.17 -3.23 -24.99
CA LYS A 81 -8.62 -3.06 -24.83
C LYS A 81 -9.08 -3.42 -23.41
N PRO A 82 -8.84 -2.59 -22.41
CA PRO A 82 -9.21 -2.88 -21.03
C PRO A 82 -10.71 -3.14 -20.84
N LEU A 83 -11.58 -2.38 -21.48
CA LEU A 83 -13.05 -2.55 -21.39
C LEU A 83 -13.59 -3.83 -22.06
N GLN A 84 -12.74 -4.56 -22.77
CA GLN A 84 -13.07 -5.89 -23.36
C GLN A 84 -12.29 -7.00 -22.63
N SER A 85 -11.63 -6.70 -21.52
CA SER A 85 -10.79 -7.65 -20.79
C SER A 85 -11.49 -8.11 -19.52
N PRO A 86 -11.92 -9.37 -19.42
CA PRO A 86 -12.58 -9.93 -18.24
C PRO A 86 -11.85 -9.67 -16.93
N LEU A 87 -10.53 -9.75 -16.92
CA LEU A 87 -9.72 -9.40 -15.75
C LEU A 87 -10.01 -7.96 -15.24
N TYR A 88 -10.10 -7.00 -16.16
CA TYR A 88 -10.39 -5.62 -15.77
C TYR A 88 -11.83 -5.48 -15.27
N LEU A 89 -12.80 -6.08 -15.97
CA LEU A 89 -14.22 -6.05 -15.59
C LEU A 89 -14.44 -6.66 -14.21
N ALA A 90 -13.83 -7.81 -13.92
CA ALA A 90 -13.92 -8.47 -12.62
C ALA A 90 -13.36 -7.63 -11.46
N VAL A 91 -12.25 -6.91 -11.66
CA VAL A 91 -11.64 -6.09 -10.59
C VAL A 91 -12.30 -4.74 -10.39
N THR A 92 -13.10 -4.23 -11.35
CA THR A 92 -13.92 -3.02 -11.16
C THR A 92 -15.13 -3.28 -10.28
N ARG A 93 -15.63 -4.54 -10.24
CA ARG A 93 -16.84 -4.94 -9.52
C ARG A 93 -18.13 -4.24 -10.03
N GLU A 94 -18.10 -3.72 -11.23
CA GLU A 94 -19.23 -3.02 -11.86
C GLU A 94 -20.00 -3.94 -12.84
N HIS A 95 -19.55 -5.21 -12.99
CA HIS A 95 -20.04 -6.18 -13.98
C HIS A 95 -20.34 -7.53 -13.35
N GLU A 96 -20.95 -7.53 -12.16
CA GLU A 96 -21.21 -8.76 -11.38
C GLU A 96 -22.21 -9.72 -12.04
N ASP A 97 -23.02 -9.23 -12.98
CA ASP A 97 -23.93 -10.06 -13.77
C ASP A 97 -23.17 -10.94 -14.80
N ASP A 98 -22.00 -10.49 -15.26
CA ASP A 98 -21.21 -11.17 -16.28
C ASP A 98 -19.96 -11.84 -15.68
N TRP A 99 -19.35 -11.21 -14.66
CA TRP A 99 -18.07 -11.63 -14.07
C TRP A 99 -18.10 -11.57 -12.55
N GLU A 100 -17.67 -12.66 -11.90
CA GLU A 100 -17.49 -12.63 -10.45
C GLU A 100 -16.49 -11.55 -10.03
N SER A 101 -16.85 -10.80 -8.98
CA SER A 101 -16.00 -9.76 -8.40
C SER A 101 -14.67 -10.33 -7.90
N MET A 102 -13.55 -9.74 -8.33
CA MET A 102 -12.20 -10.14 -7.93
C MET A 102 -11.40 -9.01 -7.26
N PRO A 103 -10.71 -9.30 -6.16
CA PRO A 103 -10.82 -10.47 -5.29
C PRO A 103 -12.24 -10.66 -4.73
N PRO A 104 -12.67 -11.92 -4.38
CA PRO A 104 -14.07 -12.19 -4.04
C PRO A 104 -14.53 -11.58 -2.70
N LYS A 105 -13.62 -11.31 -1.78
CA LYS A 105 -13.94 -10.69 -0.49
C LYS A 105 -13.99 -9.17 -0.63
N GLU A 106 -15.02 -8.55 -0.06
CA GLU A 106 -15.17 -7.09 -0.07
C GLU A 106 -13.97 -6.37 0.57
N ASN A 107 -13.43 -6.91 1.65
CA ASN A 107 -12.26 -6.34 2.33
C ASN A 107 -10.95 -6.42 1.53
N ASP A 108 -10.90 -7.25 0.50
CA ASP A 108 -9.72 -7.46 -0.34
C ASP A 108 -9.84 -6.72 -1.69
N LYS A 109 -10.91 -5.93 -1.89
CA LYS A 109 -11.12 -5.19 -3.12
C LYS A 109 -9.94 -4.29 -3.45
N LEU A 110 -9.64 -4.18 -4.72
CA LEU A 110 -8.59 -3.29 -5.20
C LEU A 110 -9.00 -1.83 -5.02
N SER A 111 -8.05 -0.98 -4.68
CA SER A 111 -8.25 0.46 -4.70
C SER A 111 -8.39 0.97 -6.13
N THR A 112 -8.99 2.16 -6.29
CA THR A 112 -9.15 2.82 -7.59
C THR A 112 -7.83 2.96 -8.34
N VAL A 113 -6.73 3.25 -7.62
CA VAL A 113 -5.38 3.35 -8.20
C VAL A 113 -4.86 2.00 -8.66
N GLN A 114 -5.10 0.93 -7.91
CA GLN A 114 -4.70 -0.43 -8.29
C GLN A 114 -5.48 -0.90 -9.53
N VAL A 115 -6.77 -0.60 -9.59
CA VAL A 115 -7.62 -0.86 -10.78
C VAL A 115 -7.10 -0.08 -11.99
N ALA A 116 -6.71 1.20 -11.79
CA ALA A 116 -6.11 2.01 -12.85
C ALA A 116 -4.79 1.42 -13.36
N TYR A 117 -3.92 0.88 -12.51
CA TYR A 117 -2.69 0.21 -12.95
C TYR A 117 -2.98 -0.98 -13.87
N ILE A 118 -3.99 -1.79 -13.58
CA ILE A 118 -4.39 -2.91 -14.45
C ILE A 118 -4.94 -2.38 -15.77
N LYS A 119 -5.78 -1.35 -15.73
CA LYS A 119 -6.33 -0.70 -16.92
C LYS A 119 -5.24 -0.20 -17.85
N ASP A 120 -4.31 0.60 -17.32
CA ASP A 120 -3.26 1.25 -18.11
C ASP A 120 -2.26 0.24 -18.65
N TRP A 121 -1.95 -0.81 -17.87
CA TRP A 121 -1.13 -1.92 -18.33
C TRP A 121 -1.78 -2.67 -19.50
N ILE A 122 -3.08 -2.97 -19.42
CA ILE A 122 -3.82 -3.60 -20.54
C ILE A 122 -3.86 -2.67 -21.74
N ALA A 123 -4.13 -1.36 -21.54
CA ALA A 123 -4.13 -0.36 -22.61
C ALA A 123 -2.78 -0.27 -23.32
N GLY A 124 -1.67 -0.38 -22.58
CA GLY A 124 -0.30 -0.46 -23.11
C GLY A 124 0.07 -1.80 -23.73
N GLY A 125 -0.91 -2.68 -24.04
CA GLY A 125 -0.72 -3.96 -24.72
C GLY A 125 -0.44 -5.15 -23.81
N ALA A 126 -0.62 -4.99 -22.50
CA ALA A 126 -0.39 -6.02 -21.49
C ALA A 126 0.98 -6.71 -21.64
N PRO A 127 2.10 -5.97 -21.65
CA PRO A 127 3.43 -6.57 -21.76
C PRO A 127 3.75 -7.40 -20.52
N TRP A 128 4.54 -8.46 -20.75
CA TRP A 128 5.06 -9.33 -19.70
C TRP A 128 6.55 -9.54 -19.92
N PRO A 129 7.38 -8.58 -19.45
CA PRO A 129 8.82 -8.68 -19.60
C PRO A 129 9.38 -9.94 -18.92
N ASP A 130 10.50 -10.46 -19.43
CA ASP A 130 11.19 -11.54 -18.78
C ASP A 130 11.84 -11.10 -17.44
N VAL A 131 12.30 -12.09 -16.67
CA VAL A 131 12.87 -11.84 -15.32
C VAL A 131 14.08 -10.91 -15.37
N LYS A 132 14.92 -11.02 -16.41
CA LYS A 132 16.11 -10.18 -16.60
C LYS A 132 15.71 -8.74 -16.87
N ARG A 133 14.74 -8.54 -17.76
CA ARG A 133 14.21 -7.20 -18.08
C ARG A 133 13.53 -6.57 -16.88
N ILE A 134 12.72 -7.32 -16.12
CA ILE A 134 12.10 -6.84 -14.87
C ILE A 134 13.19 -6.39 -13.90
N ALA A 135 14.25 -7.17 -13.69
CA ALA A 135 15.34 -6.81 -12.80
C ALA A 135 16.08 -5.53 -13.24
N GLU A 136 16.21 -5.28 -14.54
CA GLU A 136 16.77 -4.05 -15.08
C GLU A 136 15.85 -2.84 -14.84
N LEU A 137 14.54 -3.00 -15.06
CA LEU A 137 13.55 -1.96 -14.84
C LEU A 137 13.47 -1.54 -13.36
N LEU A 138 13.57 -2.50 -12.44
CA LEU A 138 13.54 -2.25 -11.01
C LEU A 138 14.79 -1.54 -10.45
N LYS A 139 15.87 -1.44 -11.24
CA LYS A 139 17.04 -0.60 -10.90
C LYS A 139 16.77 0.90 -11.12
N GLN A 140 15.81 1.24 -11.95
CA GLN A 140 15.40 2.62 -12.17
C GLN A 140 14.59 3.14 -10.98
N LYS A 141 14.52 4.48 -10.83
CA LYS A 141 13.63 5.09 -9.83
C LYS A 141 12.18 4.75 -10.18
N ASP A 142 11.38 4.35 -9.19
CA ASP A 142 9.93 4.12 -9.37
C ASP A 142 9.25 5.43 -9.84
N PRO A 143 8.73 5.51 -11.08
CA PRO A 143 8.11 6.75 -11.58
C PRO A 143 6.84 7.15 -10.83
N TRP A 144 6.20 6.17 -10.19
CA TRP A 144 4.99 6.39 -9.37
C TRP A 144 5.32 6.52 -7.88
N ALA A 145 6.60 6.57 -7.52
CA ALA A 145 6.99 6.91 -6.16
C ALA A 145 6.64 8.37 -5.92
N VAL A 146 5.72 8.63 -5.01
CA VAL A 146 5.44 10.00 -4.59
C VAL A 146 6.68 10.53 -3.88
N GLU A 147 7.23 11.65 -4.32
CA GLU A 147 8.41 12.27 -3.73
C GLU A 147 8.17 12.62 -2.26
N GLY A 148 9.15 12.32 -1.43
CA GLY A 148 9.16 12.62 0.00
C GLY A 148 8.52 11.54 0.87
N GLY A 149 9.31 10.98 1.79
CA GLY A 149 8.88 10.04 2.81
C GLY A 149 9.35 8.60 2.62
N LEU A 150 9.47 7.91 3.73
CA LEU A 150 9.80 6.49 3.79
C LEU A 150 8.54 5.66 3.61
N ARG A 151 8.51 4.81 2.58
CA ARG A 151 7.45 3.81 2.43
C ARG A 151 7.74 2.62 3.35
N VAL A 152 6.88 2.38 4.32
CA VAL A 152 6.96 1.19 5.17
C VAL A 152 6.05 0.12 4.58
N LYS A 153 6.61 -1.06 4.26
CA LYS A 153 5.80 -2.23 3.94
C LYS A 153 5.04 -2.64 5.19
N THR A 154 3.72 -2.50 5.16
CA THR A 154 2.86 -3.04 6.20
C THR A 154 2.25 -4.34 5.71
N SER A 155 2.31 -5.39 6.50
CA SER A 155 1.61 -6.64 6.24
C SER A 155 0.12 -6.42 6.48
N GLY A 156 -0.70 -6.54 5.44
CA GLY A 156 -2.15 -6.66 5.59
C GLY A 156 -2.94 -5.38 5.83
N GLY A 157 -2.47 -4.25 5.36
CA GLY A 157 -3.30 -3.05 5.29
C GLY A 157 -4.40 -3.20 4.25
N LEU A 158 -5.64 -3.01 4.66
CA LEU A 158 -6.82 -3.18 3.82
C LEU A 158 -7.17 -1.92 3.03
N SER A 159 -6.67 -0.75 3.43
CA SER A 159 -6.88 0.51 2.74
C SER A 159 -5.60 0.99 2.04
N GLU A 160 -5.78 1.76 0.97
CA GLU A 160 -4.68 2.37 0.24
C GLU A 160 -3.86 3.32 1.12
N ASP A 161 -4.52 4.10 1.97
CA ASP A 161 -3.89 4.98 2.94
C ASP A 161 -3.02 4.21 3.92
N TRP A 162 -3.44 3.02 4.31
CA TRP A 162 -2.67 2.13 5.19
C TRP A 162 -1.47 1.52 4.47
N THR A 163 -1.67 0.99 3.26
CA THR A 163 -0.64 0.30 2.47
C THR A 163 0.42 1.25 1.90
N ASN A 164 0.03 2.49 1.60
CA ASN A 164 0.87 3.52 1.02
C ASN A 164 1.28 4.61 2.00
N ARG A 165 1.22 4.33 3.30
CA ARG A 165 1.67 5.29 4.33
C ARG A 165 3.05 5.83 4.02
N LYS A 166 3.14 7.14 4.00
CA LYS A 166 4.39 7.86 3.91
C LYS A 166 4.70 8.51 5.24
N TYR A 167 5.89 8.28 5.68
CA TYR A 167 6.41 8.93 6.87
C TYR A 167 7.50 9.92 6.45
N ASP A 168 7.31 11.18 6.80
CA ASP A 168 8.43 12.12 6.76
C ASP A 168 9.48 11.65 7.78
N PRO A 169 10.71 11.35 7.36
CA PRO A 169 11.77 10.93 8.28
C PRO A 169 11.98 11.89 9.45
N LYS A 170 11.68 13.18 9.26
CA LYS A 170 11.78 14.20 10.33
C LYS A 170 10.70 14.02 11.40
N ASN A 171 9.56 13.44 11.05
CA ASN A 171 8.44 13.21 11.96
C ASN A 171 8.47 11.81 12.60
N LEU A 172 9.40 10.95 12.22
CA LEU A 172 9.62 9.65 12.85
C LEU A 172 10.39 9.78 14.18
N TRP A 173 9.83 10.56 15.10
CA TRP A 173 10.48 10.86 16.38
C TRP A 173 10.84 9.61 17.18
N ALA A 174 10.05 8.55 17.12
CA ALA A 174 10.27 7.30 17.86
C ALA A 174 11.55 6.54 17.41
N TYR A 175 12.03 6.80 16.18
CA TYR A 175 13.24 6.19 15.62
C TYR A 175 14.45 7.12 15.60
N GLN A 176 14.32 8.32 16.16
CA GLN A 176 15.44 9.24 16.32
C GLN A 176 16.12 9.02 17.67
N SER A 177 17.40 9.39 17.75
CA SER A 177 18.13 9.36 19.02
C SER A 177 17.41 10.18 20.08
N VAL A 178 17.23 9.62 21.26
CA VAL A 178 16.58 10.29 22.38
C VAL A 178 17.35 11.56 22.74
N LYS A 179 16.65 12.68 22.71
CA LYS A 179 17.20 13.98 23.14
C LYS A 179 16.43 14.42 24.38
N ARG A 180 17.14 14.83 25.41
CA ARG A 180 16.52 15.42 26.60
C ARG A 180 16.02 16.83 26.27
N PRO A 181 14.70 17.08 26.26
CA PRO A 181 14.19 18.42 26.04
C PRO A 181 14.45 19.31 27.25
N THR A 182 14.61 20.61 27.00
CA THR A 182 14.63 21.62 28.09
C THR A 182 13.21 21.81 28.62
N ALA A 183 13.06 21.79 29.93
CA ALA A 183 11.73 22.05 30.54
C ALA A 183 11.29 23.48 30.18
N PRO A 184 10.01 23.67 29.79
CA PRO A 184 9.53 24.96 29.28
C PRO A 184 9.37 26.04 30.37
N MET A 185 9.40 25.67 31.61
CA MET A 185 9.34 26.58 32.77
C MET A 185 10.13 25.99 33.94
N ASP A 186 10.49 26.84 34.88
CA ASP A 186 11.09 26.39 36.13
C ASP A 186 10.03 25.71 37.01
N SER A 187 10.23 24.42 37.25
CA SER A 187 9.30 23.57 38.02
C SER A 187 10.09 22.53 38.79
N ALA A 188 9.65 22.21 39.98
CA ALA A 188 10.26 21.16 40.81
C ALA A 188 10.25 19.78 40.09
N ASN A 189 9.29 19.56 39.20
CA ASN A 189 9.17 18.37 38.38
C ASN A 189 9.09 18.74 36.89
N ALA A 190 10.06 18.28 36.10
CA ALA A 190 10.10 18.56 34.66
C ALA A 190 8.90 18.01 33.90
N ILE A 191 8.30 16.87 34.34
CA ILE A 191 7.10 16.29 33.72
C ILE A 191 5.93 17.25 33.90
N ASP A 192 5.74 17.78 35.11
CA ASP A 192 4.68 18.76 35.39
C ASP A 192 4.83 20.03 34.58
N ALA A 193 6.08 20.49 34.35
CA ALA A 193 6.36 21.63 33.48
C ALA A 193 5.80 21.41 32.05
N PHE A 194 6.02 20.23 31.48
CA PHE A 194 5.53 19.89 30.13
C PHE A 194 4.00 19.72 30.10
N ILE A 195 3.41 19.17 31.17
CA ILE A 195 1.95 19.00 31.27
C ILE A 195 1.29 20.38 31.41
N ASN A 196 1.77 21.22 32.33
CA ASN A 196 1.17 22.50 32.65
C ASN A 196 1.10 23.45 31.46
N VAL A 197 2.12 23.46 30.59
CA VAL A 197 2.10 24.27 29.34
C VAL A 197 1.00 23.84 28.36
N ARG A 198 0.54 22.59 28.45
CA ARG A 198 -0.49 22.05 27.56
C ARG A 198 -1.91 22.10 28.15
N ILE A 199 -2.05 22.52 29.39
CA ILE A 199 -3.36 22.69 29.99
C ILE A 199 -4.08 23.84 29.28
N PRO A 200 -5.32 23.66 28.77
CA PRO A 200 -6.06 24.74 28.13
C PRO A 200 -6.30 25.92 29.05
N ASN A 201 -6.32 27.10 28.47
CA ASN A 201 -6.58 28.33 29.24
C ASN A 201 -7.87 28.23 30.05
N GLY A 202 -7.79 28.64 31.32
CA GLY A 202 -8.91 28.59 32.25
C GLY A 202 -9.04 27.30 33.08
N LEU A 203 -8.24 26.26 32.73
CA LEU A 203 -8.14 25.05 33.54
C LEU A 203 -6.92 25.12 34.47
N LYS A 204 -7.00 24.41 35.59
CA LYS A 204 -5.90 24.22 36.53
C LYS A 204 -5.69 22.73 36.78
N PRO A 205 -4.48 22.30 37.14
CA PRO A 205 -4.26 20.94 37.61
C PRO A 205 -5.18 20.65 38.80
N ALA A 206 -5.68 19.43 38.85
CA ALA A 206 -6.43 18.98 40.04
C ALA A 206 -5.49 18.96 41.26
N PRO A 207 -6.01 19.12 42.46
CA PRO A 207 -5.23 18.92 43.67
C PRO A 207 -4.70 17.50 43.73
N GLU A 208 -3.64 17.30 44.52
CA GLU A 208 -3.07 15.96 44.73
C GLU A 208 -4.14 15.01 45.29
N ALA A 209 -4.15 13.79 44.74
CA ALA A 209 -5.08 12.77 45.19
C ALA A 209 -4.69 12.26 46.58
N ASP A 210 -5.70 11.83 47.38
CA ASP A 210 -5.46 11.20 48.67
C ASP A 210 -4.65 9.89 48.51
N ARG A 211 -4.04 9.47 49.64
CA ARG A 211 -3.13 8.30 49.62
C ARG A 211 -3.82 7.00 49.19
N LEU A 212 -5.10 6.81 49.54
CA LEU A 212 -5.86 5.64 49.12
C LEU A 212 -6.09 5.63 47.61
N THR A 213 -6.41 6.77 47.04
CA THR A 213 -6.52 6.93 45.57
C THR A 213 -5.19 6.73 44.88
N LEU A 214 -4.08 7.23 45.46
CA LEU A 214 -2.74 7.08 44.87
C LEU A 214 -2.28 5.62 44.83
N ILE A 215 -2.41 4.87 45.95
CA ILE A 215 -2.01 3.47 45.96
C ILE A 215 -2.85 2.65 45.00
N ARG A 216 -4.15 2.89 44.93
CA ARG A 216 -5.01 2.19 43.97
C ARG A 216 -4.58 2.42 42.53
N ARG A 217 -4.30 3.67 42.15
CA ARG A 217 -3.83 4.00 40.81
C ARG A 217 -2.48 3.35 40.51
N ALA A 218 -1.53 3.48 41.43
CA ALA A 218 -0.18 2.93 41.26
C ALA A 218 -0.19 1.41 41.08
N THR A 219 -0.96 0.67 41.87
CA THR A 219 -1.03 -0.79 41.74
C THR A 219 -1.73 -1.23 40.48
N PHE A 220 -2.80 -0.57 40.05
CA PHE A 220 -3.44 -0.86 38.77
C PHE A 220 -2.50 -0.60 37.60
N ASP A 221 -1.75 0.51 37.61
CA ASP A 221 -0.85 0.87 36.51
C ASP A 221 0.38 -0.03 36.45
N LEU A 222 0.91 -0.49 37.57
CA LEU A 222 2.11 -1.31 37.64
C LEU A 222 1.85 -2.82 37.55
N ASN A 223 0.80 -3.29 38.23
CA ASN A 223 0.53 -4.72 38.39
C ASN A 223 -0.75 -5.18 37.69
N GLY A 224 -1.62 -4.27 37.26
CA GLY A 224 -2.92 -4.58 36.66
C GLY A 224 -3.95 -5.08 37.67
N LEU A 225 -3.66 -5.04 38.99
CA LEU A 225 -4.51 -5.55 40.07
C LEU A 225 -4.73 -4.48 41.13
N PRO A 226 -5.85 -4.52 41.89
CA PRO A 226 -6.07 -3.63 43.02
C PRO A 226 -5.08 -3.96 44.15
N PRO A 227 -4.74 -3.00 45.03
CA PRO A 227 -3.91 -3.27 46.19
C PRO A 227 -4.65 -4.15 47.21
N THR A 228 -3.89 -4.96 47.94
CA THR A 228 -4.43 -5.72 49.08
C THR A 228 -4.73 -4.83 50.27
N PRO A 229 -5.56 -5.26 51.22
CA PRO A 229 -5.82 -4.51 52.46
C PRO A 229 -4.54 -4.16 53.21
N GLU A 230 -3.59 -5.09 53.30
CA GLU A 230 -2.31 -4.91 53.98
C GLU A 230 -1.42 -3.87 53.30
N GLU A 231 -1.39 -3.85 51.95
CA GLU A 231 -0.67 -2.85 51.16
C GLU A 231 -1.29 -1.49 51.35
N ILE A 232 -2.64 -1.40 51.39
CA ILE A 232 -3.35 -0.16 51.66
C ILE A 232 -3.00 0.39 53.08
N GLU A 233 -3.09 -0.48 54.08
CA GLU A 233 -2.81 -0.08 55.48
C GLU A 233 -1.34 0.41 55.60
N SER A 234 -0.40 -0.32 55.03
CA SER A 234 1.03 0.04 55.03
C SER A 234 1.33 1.36 54.31
N PHE A 235 0.61 1.65 53.22
CA PHE A 235 0.85 2.86 52.44
C PHE A 235 0.13 4.10 53.02
N VAL A 236 -1.04 3.94 53.62
CA VAL A 236 -1.84 5.05 54.13
C VAL A 236 -1.31 5.55 55.47
N ASN A 237 -0.84 4.65 56.34
CA ASN A 237 -0.23 4.97 57.63
C ASN A 237 1.26 5.27 57.50
#